data_0b71cf2ed9cb812e1eab42784777cda6
#
_entry.id   0b71cf2ed9cb812e1eab42784777cda6
#
_cell.length_a   1.000
_cell.length_b   1.000
_cell.length_c   1.000
_cell.angle_alpha   90.00
_cell.angle_beta   90.00
_cell.angle_gamma   90.00
#
_symmetry.space_group_name_H-M   'P 1'
#
loop_
_entity.id
_entity.type
_entity.pdbx_description
1 polymer ?
#
loop_
_entity_poly.entity_id
_entity_poly.type
_entity_poly.pdbx_seq_one_letter_code
_entity_poly.pdbx_strand_id
1 'polypeptide(L)'
;MGYEKLKISFEFVSIFIEMLTKSKKRFFRRFGLEKLEDKCYNGIRVIMIKTILCKFFIPQIKSIGGNCMSETKKSLAELQALIADSAARTRLTYLFDEGKFTELDAFAGEAAGVITAYGYADGEPVYAFSQDVSVKSGAMTEAGARKIAKIYDLAAKTGTPVVGIYDSYGADVNDSAAALRAYGELMLWTANLSGVVPQIAVVAGVCSGTAALLAEAADFVVMAKDASLYAAPNAKSNGSAENAAANGTVCAVCDDDKAAVEKARAILLKLPANNLSPVPVYEYEEPAAAAGSDIESLTKAVFDADSVIELSEGFGGAAYTALATVNGETVGVAATNKTKDKLTEDDCAKLARFVRTCDAFAVPVVTFVDTEGFAGNDETEAAGAVKSMSKLAHAYAEATTAKVSVVTGKAYGAAYIALAGKGAKADVAYALPTAVISALDPVTAVEFMEHDKLAGASDLASARQALADEFAKTQASAANAAVNGLVDGIVDASQLRSAVVDALAMMSGKRISRLPKKHSNIQL
;
A
#
# COMPACT_ATOMS: atom_id res chain seq x y z
N MET A 1 -44.77 -34.31 26.46
CA MET A 1 -44.05 -35.26 25.57
C MET A 1 -42.70 -34.75 25.06
N GLY A 2 -42.37 -33.47 25.16
CA GLY A 2 -41.08 -32.91 24.70
C GLY A 2 -39.93 -33.03 25.72
N TYR A 3 -40.21 -32.93 27.00
CA TYR A 3 -39.19 -32.83 28.05
C TYR A 3 -38.49 -34.18 28.38
N GLU A 4 -39.19 -35.26 28.32
CA GLU A 4 -38.58 -36.61 28.54
C GLU A 4 -37.66 -37.02 27.36
N LYS A 5 -37.99 -36.66 26.13
CA LYS A 5 -37.12 -36.93 24.97
C LYS A 5 -35.83 -36.12 25.01
N LEU A 6 -35.87 -34.90 25.55
CA LEU A 6 -34.67 -34.09 25.75
C LEU A 6 -33.76 -34.64 26.86
N LYS A 7 -34.37 -35.17 27.93
CA LYS A 7 -33.61 -35.74 29.05
C LYS A 7 -32.86 -37.00 28.65
N ILE A 8 -33.49 -37.88 27.85
CA ILE A 8 -32.87 -39.10 27.31
C ILE A 8 -31.75 -38.70 26.31
N SER A 9 -31.91 -37.61 25.53
CA SER A 9 -30.87 -37.11 24.62
C SER A 9 -29.66 -36.56 25.38
N PHE A 10 -29.86 -35.86 26.49
CA PHE A 10 -28.77 -35.32 27.32
C PHE A 10 -28.00 -36.43 28.07
N GLU A 11 -28.66 -37.44 28.56
CA GLU A 11 -27.99 -38.62 29.16
C GLU A 11 -27.14 -39.38 28.13
N PHE A 12 -27.63 -39.57 26.91
CA PHE A 12 -26.85 -40.17 25.83
C PHE A 12 -25.64 -39.35 25.40
N VAL A 13 -25.78 -38.03 25.32
CA VAL A 13 -24.66 -37.12 25.03
C VAL A 13 -23.62 -37.14 26.15
N SER A 14 -24.05 -37.18 27.41
CA SER A 14 -23.17 -37.32 28.58
C SER A 14 -22.38 -38.62 28.57
N ILE A 15 -23.06 -39.74 28.28
CA ILE A 15 -22.44 -41.08 28.15
C ILE A 15 -21.46 -41.08 26.96
N PHE A 16 -21.78 -40.42 25.85
CA PHE A 16 -20.93 -40.31 24.67
C PHE A 16 -19.68 -39.46 24.95
N ILE A 17 -19.80 -38.36 25.67
CA ILE A 17 -18.69 -37.55 26.11
C ILE A 17 -17.80 -38.30 27.10
N GLU A 18 -18.36 -39.05 28.01
CA GLU A 18 -17.63 -39.89 28.97
C GLU A 18 -16.85 -41.01 28.25
N MET A 19 -17.40 -41.56 27.17
CA MET A 19 -16.76 -42.56 26.31
C MET A 19 -15.59 -41.96 25.48
N LEU A 20 -15.71 -40.71 25.08
CA LEU A 20 -14.69 -40.05 24.28
C LEU A 20 -13.56 -39.40 25.09
N THR A 21 -13.83 -38.98 26.34
CA THR A 21 -12.95 -38.06 27.08
C THR A 21 -12.30 -38.61 28.33
N LYS A 22 -12.83 -39.65 28.99
CA LYS A 22 -12.28 -40.11 30.29
C LYS A 22 -12.33 -41.63 30.48
N SER A 23 -11.19 -42.18 30.86
CA SER A 23 -10.94 -43.48 31.48
C SER A 23 -11.78 -44.67 31.01
N LYS A 24 -11.17 -45.46 30.10
CA LYS A 24 -11.65 -46.79 29.61
C LYS A 24 -12.29 -47.65 30.72
N LYS A 25 -11.68 -47.73 31.89
CA LYS A 25 -12.11 -48.55 33.02
C LYS A 25 -13.51 -48.22 33.57
N ARG A 26 -13.91 -46.92 33.56
CA ARG A 26 -15.21 -46.50 34.09
C ARG A 26 -16.38 -46.89 33.18
N PHE A 27 -16.18 -46.83 31.89
CA PHE A 27 -17.20 -47.20 30.89
C PHE A 27 -17.52 -48.69 30.92
N PHE A 28 -16.49 -49.57 30.87
CA PHE A 28 -16.69 -51.02 30.86
C PHE A 28 -17.27 -51.54 32.20
N ARG A 29 -16.92 -50.93 33.35
CA ARG A 29 -17.51 -51.23 34.66
C ARG A 29 -19.00 -50.94 34.71
N ARG A 30 -19.44 -49.84 34.12
CA ARG A 30 -20.86 -49.43 34.14
C ARG A 30 -21.77 -50.36 33.34
N PHE A 31 -21.23 -51.11 32.40
CA PHE A 31 -21.98 -52.01 31.53
C PHE A 31 -21.59 -53.52 31.69
N GLY A 32 -20.79 -53.89 32.69
CA GLY A 32 -20.45 -55.27 32.98
C GLY A 32 -19.56 -55.97 31.93
N LEU A 33 -18.81 -55.19 31.14
CA LEU A 33 -18.05 -55.67 29.99
C LEU A 33 -16.52 -55.68 30.23
N GLU A 34 -16.09 -55.89 31.47
CA GLU A 34 -14.67 -55.80 31.90
C GLU A 34 -13.72 -56.80 31.18
N LYS A 35 -14.24 -57.89 30.58
CA LYS A 35 -13.41 -58.88 29.89
C LYS A 35 -13.10 -58.58 28.41
N LEU A 36 -13.57 -57.45 27.86
CA LEU A 36 -13.42 -57.08 26.44
C LEU A 36 -12.44 -55.94 26.19
N GLU A 37 -11.60 -55.62 27.17
CA GLU A 37 -10.83 -54.38 27.20
C GLU A 37 -9.74 -54.26 26.11
N ASP A 38 -9.16 -55.32 25.59
CA ASP A 38 -7.90 -55.23 24.82
C ASP A 38 -7.91 -55.60 23.34
N LYS A 39 -8.96 -56.24 22.82
CA LYS A 39 -8.94 -56.73 21.41
C LYS A 39 -9.99 -56.14 20.46
N CYS A 40 -11.06 -55.50 20.95
CA CYS A 40 -12.18 -55.08 20.11
C CYS A 40 -12.56 -53.61 20.20
N TYR A 41 -11.86 -52.80 20.99
CA TYR A 41 -12.26 -51.42 21.29
C TYR A 41 -12.37 -50.51 20.07
N ASN A 42 -11.45 -50.56 19.15
CA ASN A 42 -11.47 -49.71 17.95
C ASN A 42 -12.53 -50.14 16.92
N GLY A 43 -12.75 -51.41 16.76
CA GLY A 43 -13.80 -51.95 15.88
C GLY A 43 -15.21 -51.67 16.38
N ILE A 44 -15.45 -51.91 17.67
CA ILE A 44 -16.74 -51.63 18.33
C ILE A 44 -17.03 -50.13 18.33
N ARG A 45 -16.02 -49.29 18.57
CA ARG A 45 -16.14 -47.83 18.52
C ARG A 45 -16.60 -47.32 17.14
N VAL A 46 -16.01 -47.81 16.05
CA VAL A 46 -16.39 -47.43 14.69
C VAL A 46 -17.79 -47.90 14.31
N ILE A 47 -18.14 -49.15 14.70
CA ILE A 47 -19.47 -49.71 14.41
C ILE A 47 -20.55 -49.02 15.24
N MET A 48 -20.33 -48.80 16.54
CA MET A 48 -21.29 -48.05 17.39
C MET A 48 -21.46 -46.62 16.93
N ILE A 49 -20.38 -45.90 16.60
CA ILE A 49 -20.46 -44.54 16.07
C ILE A 49 -21.26 -44.50 14.76
N LYS A 50 -21.00 -45.41 13.82
CA LYS A 50 -21.80 -45.52 12.59
C LYS A 50 -23.25 -45.86 12.85
N THR A 51 -23.53 -46.79 13.75
CA THR A 51 -24.90 -47.27 14.03
C THR A 51 -25.72 -46.19 14.79
N ILE A 52 -25.11 -45.51 15.76
CA ILE A 52 -25.75 -44.43 16.52
C ILE A 52 -25.95 -43.17 15.66
N LEU A 53 -24.95 -42.76 14.86
CA LEU A 53 -25.09 -41.66 13.92
C LEU A 53 -26.14 -41.93 12.85
N CYS A 54 -26.12 -43.14 12.23
CA CYS A 54 -27.06 -43.46 11.16
C CYS A 54 -28.49 -43.75 11.62
N LYS A 55 -28.70 -44.38 12.79
CA LYS A 55 -30.03 -44.77 13.24
C LYS A 55 -30.73 -43.77 14.13
N PHE A 56 -29.99 -42.99 14.92
CA PHE A 56 -30.59 -42.07 15.90
C PHE A 56 -30.38 -40.60 15.63
N PHE A 57 -29.25 -40.18 15.09
CA PHE A 57 -28.96 -38.78 14.88
C PHE A 57 -29.41 -38.23 13.51
N ILE A 58 -29.26 -39.00 12.43
CA ILE A 58 -29.67 -38.55 11.10
C ILE A 58 -31.21 -38.34 10.99
N PRO A 59 -32.09 -39.20 11.54
CA PRO A 59 -33.52 -38.91 11.52
C PRO A 59 -33.95 -37.74 12.42
N GLN A 60 -33.26 -37.52 13.55
CA GLN A 60 -33.58 -36.41 14.44
C GLN A 60 -33.06 -35.07 13.94
N ILE A 61 -31.90 -35.01 13.27
CA ILE A 61 -31.41 -33.82 12.57
C ILE A 61 -32.36 -33.45 11.43
N LYS A 62 -32.93 -34.46 10.73
CA LYS A 62 -33.98 -34.19 9.72
C LYS A 62 -35.32 -33.74 10.30
N SER A 63 -35.62 -33.98 11.56
CA SER A 63 -36.88 -33.56 12.20
C SER A 63 -36.77 -32.25 12.99
N ILE A 64 -35.55 -31.83 13.34
CA ILE A 64 -35.26 -30.53 13.97
C ILE A 64 -34.97 -29.44 12.91
N GLY A 65 -34.55 -29.84 11.71
CA GLY A 65 -34.48 -29.00 10.53
C GLY A 65 -35.86 -28.83 9.90
N GLY A 66 -36.75 -28.09 10.59
CA GLY A 66 -37.90 -27.53 9.91
C GLY A 66 -37.40 -26.66 8.76
N ASN A 67 -37.78 -27.02 7.53
CA ASN A 67 -37.38 -26.38 6.28
C ASN A 67 -35.86 -26.31 6.01
N CYS A 68 -35.22 -27.47 5.82
CA CYS A 68 -34.21 -27.56 4.78
C CYS A 68 -34.98 -27.27 3.48
N MET A 69 -34.91 -26.02 2.97
CA MET A 69 -35.29 -25.73 1.60
C MET A 69 -34.64 -26.82 0.76
N SER A 70 -35.42 -27.55 -0.02
CA SER A 70 -34.88 -28.32 -1.12
C SER A 70 -34.10 -27.30 -1.96
N GLU A 71 -32.77 -27.35 -1.91
CA GLU A 71 -31.97 -26.64 -2.88
C GLU A 71 -32.45 -27.12 -4.23
N THR A 72 -33.28 -26.32 -4.85
CA THR A 72 -33.70 -26.52 -6.24
C THR A 72 -32.37 -26.47 -7.00
N LYS A 73 -31.93 -27.63 -7.51
CA LYS A 73 -30.72 -27.73 -8.34
C LYS A 73 -30.97 -26.81 -9.54
N LYS A 74 -30.37 -25.60 -9.51
CA LYS A 74 -30.44 -24.67 -10.62
C LYS A 74 -29.79 -25.30 -11.84
N SER A 75 -30.41 -25.17 -12.98
CA SER A 75 -29.82 -25.58 -14.27
C SER A 75 -28.64 -24.65 -14.60
N LEU A 76 -27.76 -25.08 -15.50
CA LEU A 76 -26.66 -24.24 -15.97
C LEU A 76 -27.15 -22.90 -16.57
N ALA A 77 -28.26 -22.93 -17.29
CA ALA A 77 -28.87 -21.72 -17.86
C ALA A 77 -29.36 -20.74 -16.77
N GLU A 78 -29.96 -21.26 -15.68
CA GLU A 78 -30.37 -20.44 -14.54
C GLU A 78 -29.16 -19.87 -13.79
N LEU A 79 -28.07 -20.63 -13.67
CA LEU A 79 -26.82 -20.13 -13.09
C LEU A 79 -26.18 -19.06 -13.98
N GLN A 80 -26.15 -19.26 -15.29
CA GLN A 80 -25.64 -18.28 -16.24
C GLN A 80 -26.48 -16.99 -16.25
N ALA A 81 -27.79 -17.08 -16.06
CA ALA A 81 -28.66 -15.91 -15.93
C ALA A 81 -28.40 -15.09 -14.64
N LEU A 82 -27.73 -15.66 -13.64
CA LEU A 82 -27.30 -14.95 -12.43
C LEU A 82 -26.02 -14.11 -12.66
N ILE A 83 -25.30 -14.34 -13.75
CA ILE A 83 -24.16 -13.51 -14.17
C ILE A 83 -24.75 -12.28 -14.89
N ALA A 84 -25.33 -11.37 -14.11
CA ALA A 84 -25.89 -10.14 -14.65
C ALA A 84 -24.80 -9.11 -14.96
N ASP A 85 -25.06 -8.27 -15.95
CA ASP A 85 -24.29 -7.06 -16.16
C ASP A 85 -24.46 -6.14 -14.95
N SER A 86 -23.34 -5.66 -14.41
CA SER A 86 -23.33 -4.74 -13.27
C SER A 86 -22.20 -3.73 -13.42
N ALA A 87 -22.27 -2.62 -12.68
CA ALA A 87 -21.18 -1.65 -12.63
C ALA A 87 -19.87 -2.33 -12.16
N ALA A 88 -19.96 -3.25 -11.21
CA ALA A 88 -18.79 -4.01 -10.74
C ALA A 88 -18.13 -4.83 -11.86
N ARG A 89 -18.90 -5.43 -12.74
CA ARG A 89 -18.41 -6.18 -13.91
C ARG A 89 -17.80 -5.25 -14.95
N THR A 90 -18.46 -4.15 -15.25
CA THR A 90 -17.99 -3.14 -16.21
C THR A 90 -16.64 -2.57 -15.77
N ARG A 91 -16.45 -2.25 -14.48
CA ARG A 91 -15.19 -1.77 -13.93
C ARG A 91 -14.03 -2.75 -14.14
N LEU A 92 -14.27 -4.05 -14.04
CA LEU A 92 -13.26 -5.05 -14.35
C LEU A 92 -12.84 -5.04 -15.82
N THR A 93 -13.75 -4.71 -16.75
CA THR A 93 -13.38 -4.62 -18.17
C THR A 93 -12.39 -3.48 -18.45
N TYR A 94 -12.36 -2.43 -17.63
CA TYR A 94 -11.40 -1.33 -17.78
C TYR A 94 -9.98 -1.70 -17.29
N LEU A 95 -9.90 -2.68 -16.40
CA LEU A 95 -8.62 -3.15 -15.86
C LEU A 95 -7.89 -4.10 -16.82
N PHE A 96 -8.64 -5.03 -17.43
CA PHE A 96 -8.06 -6.15 -18.18
C PHE A 96 -7.99 -5.88 -19.68
N ASP A 97 -7.01 -6.49 -20.34
CA ASP A 97 -6.79 -6.38 -21.78
C ASP A 97 -8.02 -6.81 -22.57
N GLU A 98 -8.39 -5.99 -23.56
CA GLU A 98 -9.59 -6.19 -24.36
C GLU A 98 -10.89 -6.38 -23.54
N GLY A 99 -10.89 -5.98 -22.27
CA GLY A 99 -11.99 -6.20 -21.33
C GLY A 99 -12.24 -7.67 -20.97
N LYS A 100 -11.28 -8.55 -21.23
CA LYS A 100 -11.40 -10.00 -21.05
C LYS A 100 -10.84 -10.46 -19.71
N PHE A 101 -11.63 -11.15 -18.92
CA PHE A 101 -11.22 -11.77 -17.67
C PHE A 101 -11.95 -13.09 -17.41
N THR A 102 -11.38 -13.91 -16.56
CA THR A 102 -12.02 -15.12 -16.05
C THR A 102 -12.53 -14.88 -14.64
N GLU A 103 -13.84 -14.98 -14.44
CA GLU A 103 -14.43 -14.87 -13.11
C GLU A 103 -14.16 -16.14 -12.31
N LEU A 104 -13.71 -15.96 -11.05
CA LEU A 104 -13.54 -17.03 -10.08
C LEU A 104 -14.75 -17.09 -9.15
N ASP A 105 -15.17 -18.32 -8.82
CA ASP A 105 -16.32 -18.56 -7.94
C ASP A 105 -17.61 -17.82 -8.39
N ALA A 106 -17.82 -17.71 -9.70
CA ALA A 106 -18.97 -16.99 -10.29
C ALA A 106 -20.32 -17.45 -9.72
N PHE A 107 -20.44 -18.72 -9.39
CA PHE A 107 -21.67 -19.33 -8.87
C PHE A 107 -21.62 -19.62 -7.37
N ALA A 108 -20.53 -19.27 -6.69
CA ALA A 108 -20.37 -19.50 -5.27
C ALA A 108 -20.96 -18.35 -4.44
N GLY A 109 -21.90 -18.70 -3.57
CA GLY A 109 -22.53 -17.71 -2.66
C GLY A 109 -23.52 -16.80 -3.39
N GLU A 110 -24.77 -17.20 -3.43
CA GLU A 110 -25.87 -16.37 -3.91
C GLU A 110 -25.85 -15.02 -3.17
N ALA A 111 -25.85 -13.91 -3.91
CA ALA A 111 -25.78 -12.56 -3.35
C ALA A 111 -24.47 -12.27 -2.54
N ALA A 112 -23.32 -12.76 -3.00
CA ALA A 112 -22.04 -12.45 -2.37
C ALA A 112 -21.66 -10.95 -2.41
N GLY A 113 -22.20 -10.18 -3.35
CA GLY A 113 -21.94 -8.74 -3.48
C GLY A 113 -20.53 -8.41 -3.95
N VAL A 114 -19.80 -9.39 -4.53
CA VAL A 114 -18.46 -9.18 -5.07
C VAL A 114 -18.20 -10.11 -6.26
N ILE A 115 -17.56 -9.56 -7.29
CA ILE A 115 -17.03 -10.31 -8.43
C ILE A 115 -15.53 -10.45 -8.22
N THR A 116 -15.00 -11.64 -8.36
CA THR A 116 -13.57 -11.95 -8.26
C THR A 116 -13.07 -12.52 -9.56
N ALA A 117 -11.94 -12.06 -10.05
CA ALA A 117 -11.45 -12.37 -11.37
C ALA A 117 -9.93 -12.45 -11.45
N TYR A 118 -9.46 -13.07 -12.51
CA TYR A 118 -8.09 -12.90 -12.99
C TYR A 118 -8.08 -12.64 -14.50
N GLY A 119 -7.06 -11.96 -14.95
CA GLY A 119 -6.85 -11.62 -16.34
C GLY A 119 -5.45 -11.06 -16.54
N TYR A 120 -5.27 -10.35 -17.64
CA TYR A 120 -4.00 -9.74 -18.00
C TYR A 120 -4.16 -8.23 -18.15
N ALA A 121 -3.15 -7.48 -17.74
CA ALA A 121 -3.01 -6.06 -17.98
C ALA A 121 -1.67 -5.85 -18.69
N ASP A 122 -1.70 -5.45 -19.96
CA ASP A 122 -0.53 -5.35 -20.83
C ASP A 122 0.28 -6.66 -20.87
N GLY A 123 -0.43 -7.79 -20.93
CA GLY A 123 0.15 -9.13 -20.94
C GLY A 123 0.60 -9.67 -19.57
N GLU A 124 0.63 -8.84 -18.53
CA GLU A 124 1.01 -9.25 -17.17
C GLU A 124 -0.21 -9.77 -16.38
N PRO A 125 -0.08 -10.88 -15.64
CA PRO A 125 -1.19 -11.45 -14.88
C PRO A 125 -1.58 -10.56 -13.70
N VAL A 126 -2.89 -10.42 -13.45
CA VAL A 126 -3.46 -9.63 -12.35
C VAL A 126 -4.65 -10.35 -11.76
N TYR A 127 -4.75 -10.38 -10.44
CA TYR A 127 -5.97 -10.73 -9.72
C TYR A 127 -6.75 -9.48 -9.36
N ALA A 128 -8.07 -9.54 -9.44
CA ALA A 128 -8.91 -8.43 -9.05
C ALA A 128 -10.21 -8.88 -8.37
N PHE A 129 -10.74 -8.00 -7.54
CA PHE A 129 -12.13 -8.09 -7.10
C PHE A 129 -12.83 -6.75 -7.26
N SER A 130 -14.14 -6.78 -7.51
CA SER A 130 -14.98 -5.59 -7.63
C SER A 130 -16.25 -5.78 -6.81
N GLN A 131 -16.54 -4.86 -5.89
CA GLN A 131 -17.75 -4.88 -5.08
C GLN A 131 -18.93 -4.36 -5.87
N ASP A 132 -20.07 -4.99 -5.68
CA ASP A 132 -21.33 -4.67 -6.37
C ASP A 132 -22.32 -4.03 -5.39
N VAL A 133 -22.43 -2.72 -5.45
CA VAL A 133 -23.33 -1.93 -4.60
C VAL A 133 -24.82 -2.27 -4.83
N SER A 134 -25.17 -2.84 -5.98
CA SER A 134 -26.55 -3.27 -6.26
C SER A 134 -26.98 -4.47 -5.40
N VAL A 135 -26.02 -5.24 -4.90
CA VAL A 135 -26.25 -6.38 -4.03
C VAL A 135 -26.02 -5.99 -2.58
N LYS A 136 -27.06 -5.88 -1.78
CA LYS A 136 -27.01 -5.50 -0.35
C LYS A 136 -26.19 -4.23 -0.07
N SER A 137 -26.25 -3.26 -0.98
CA SER A 137 -25.45 -2.03 -0.91
C SER A 137 -23.93 -2.29 -0.84
N GLY A 138 -23.44 -3.35 -1.49
CA GLY A 138 -22.03 -3.75 -1.48
C GLY A 138 -21.54 -4.26 -0.13
N ALA A 139 -22.45 -4.52 0.84
CA ALA A 139 -22.05 -4.91 2.18
C ALA A 139 -21.28 -6.23 2.18
N MET A 140 -20.20 -6.28 2.95
CA MET A 140 -19.36 -7.48 3.07
C MET A 140 -20.12 -8.61 3.75
N THR A 141 -20.32 -9.68 3.00
CA THR A 141 -20.87 -10.94 3.47
C THR A 141 -19.77 -11.97 3.69
N GLU A 142 -20.04 -13.03 4.46
CA GLU A 142 -19.08 -14.14 4.61
C GLU A 142 -18.74 -14.81 3.26
N ALA A 143 -19.72 -14.92 2.36
CA ALA A 143 -19.49 -15.46 1.03
C ALA A 143 -18.60 -14.54 0.18
N GLY A 144 -18.83 -13.22 0.21
CA GLY A 144 -17.99 -12.23 -0.46
C GLY A 144 -16.56 -12.26 0.05
N ALA A 145 -16.39 -12.31 1.36
CA ALA A 145 -15.06 -12.38 1.96
C ALA A 145 -14.29 -13.64 1.57
N ARG A 146 -14.94 -14.81 1.52
CA ARG A 146 -14.30 -16.06 1.06
C ARG A 146 -13.82 -15.96 -0.40
N LYS A 147 -14.59 -15.32 -1.27
CA LYS A 147 -14.19 -15.07 -2.66
C LYS A 147 -12.93 -14.19 -2.72
N ILE A 148 -12.92 -13.10 -1.95
CA ILE A 148 -11.76 -12.19 -1.90
C ILE A 148 -10.55 -12.88 -1.26
N ALA A 149 -10.72 -13.61 -0.15
CA ALA A 149 -9.63 -14.36 0.50
C ALA A 149 -8.99 -15.38 -0.45
N LYS A 150 -9.78 -16.02 -1.33
CA LYS A 150 -9.25 -16.89 -2.38
C LYS A 150 -8.37 -16.14 -3.38
N ILE A 151 -8.70 -14.90 -3.74
CA ILE A 151 -7.85 -14.05 -4.60
C ILE A 151 -6.50 -13.80 -3.91
N TYR A 152 -6.50 -13.42 -2.64
CA TYR A 152 -5.27 -13.20 -1.88
C TYR A 152 -4.44 -14.49 -1.71
N ASP A 153 -5.07 -15.64 -1.46
CA ASP A 153 -4.39 -16.94 -1.40
C ASP A 153 -3.72 -17.30 -2.73
N LEU A 154 -4.40 -17.04 -3.85
CA LEU A 154 -3.83 -17.26 -5.18
C LEU A 154 -2.69 -16.28 -5.45
N ALA A 155 -2.84 -15.00 -5.12
CA ALA A 155 -1.80 -13.99 -5.24
C ALA A 155 -0.54 -14.36 -4.43
N ALA A 156 -0.73 -14.86 -3.20
CA ALA A 156 0.37 -15.35 -2.38
C ALA A 156 1.14 -16.52 -3.01
N LYS A 157 0.43 -17.41 -3.72
CA LYS A 157 1.01 -18.61 -4.36
C LYS A 157 1.72 -18.29 -5.67
N THR A 158 1.27 -17.28 -6.39
CA THR A 158 1.77 -16.96 -7.74
C THR A 158 2.68 -15.74 -7.77
N GLY A 159 2.72 -14.94 -6.69
CA GLY A 159 3.45 -13.66 -6.68
C GLY A 159 2.85 -12.64 -7.65
N THR A 160 1.51 -12.60 -7.75
CA THR A 160 0.77 -11.79 -8.72
C THR A 160 0.07 -10.63 -8.00
N PRO A 161 0.08 -9.40 -8.55
CA PRO A 161 -0.58 -8.25 -7.97
C PRO A 161 -2.09 -8.41 -7.76
N VAL A 162 -2.63 -7.61 -6.84
CA VAL A 162 -4.08 -7.58 -6.54
C VAL A 162 -4.63 -6.16 -6.71
N VAL A 163 -5.72 -6.02 -7.46
CA VAL A 163 -6.50 -4.79 -7.58
C VAL A 163 -7.87 -4.97 -6.96
N GLY A 164 -8.19 -4.18 -5.93
CA GLY A 164 -9.50 -4.16 -5.28
C GLY A 164 -10.31 -2.95 -5.71
N ILE A 165 -11.50 -3.16 -6.28
CA ILE A 165 -12.41 -2.08 -6.67
C ILE A 165 -13.55 -2.02 -5.64
N TYR A 166 -13.62 -0.91 -4.90
CA TYR A 166 -14.49 -0.73 -3.76
C TYR A 166 -15.73 0.11 -4.12
N ASP A 167 -16.89 -0.44 -3.79
CA ASP A 167 -18.19 0.23 -3.84
C ASP A 167 -19.09 -0.42 -2.79
N SER A 168 -18.93 -0.01 -1.52
CA SER A 168 -19.48 -0.72 -0.37
C SER A 168 -19.76 0.21 0.81
N TYR A 169 -20.93 0.04 1.40
CA TYR A 169 -21.28 0.68 2.68
C TYR A 169 -20.67 -0.02 3.90
N GLY A 170 -19.78 -1.00 3.72
CA GLY A 170 -19.03 -1.65 4.80
C GLY A 170 -19.58 -3.03 5.18
N ALA A 171 -19.72 -3.29 6.48
CA ALA A 171 -20.12 -4.60 7.00
C ALA A 171 -21.61 -4.87 6.80
N ASP A 172 -21.99 -6.14 6.52
CA ASP A 172 -23.39 -6.56 6.59
C ASP A 172 -23.88 -6.53 8.04
N VAL A 173 -24.73 -5.55 8.34
CA VAL A 173 -25.26 -5.34 9.70
C VAL A 173 -26.25 -6.43 10.13
N ASN A 174 -26.83 -7.18 9.18
CA ASN A 174 -27.74 -8.27 9.49
C ASN A 174 -27.02 -9.53 9.99
N ASP A 175 -25.71 -9.67 9.62
CA ASP A 175 -24.83 -10.71 10.15
C ASP A 175 -23.49 -10.10 10.58
N SER A 176 -23.57 -9.20 11.55
CA SER A 176 -22.42 -8.42 12.03
C SER A 176 -21.24 -9.30 12.50
N ALA A 177 -21.52 -10.45 13.11
CA ALA A 177 -20.46 -11.33 13.59
C ALA A 177 -19.67 -11.99 12.45
N ALA A 178 -20.36 -12.42 11.40
CA ALA A 178 -19.70 -12.95 10.20
C ALA A 178 -18.94 -11.86 9.44
N ALA A 179 -19.53 -10.67 9.29
CA ALA A 179 -18.90 -9.53 8.63
C ALA A 179 -17.61 -9.08 9.34
N LEU A 180 -17.61 -9.00 10.67
CA LEU A 180 -16.41 -8.64 11.44
C LEU A 180 -15.29 -9.68 11.31
N ARG A 181 -15.63 -10.98 11.35
CA ARG A 181 -14.64 -12.05 11.08
C ARG A 181 -14.09 -11.93 9.67
N ALA A 182 -14.95 -11.70 8.69
CA ALA A 182 -14.59 -11.54 7.29
C ALA A 182 -13.58 -10.40 7.08
N TYR A 183 -13.86 -9.21 7.60
CA TYR A 183 -12.92 -8.10 7.52
C TYR A 183 -11.61 -8.35 8.27
N GLY A 184 -11.67 -9.01 9.43
CA GLY A 184 -10.47 -9.41 10.17
C GLY A 184 -9.57 -10.36 9.36
N GLU A 185 -10.15 -11.34 8.68
CA GLU A 185 -9.43 -12.26 7.80
C GLU A 185 -8.83 -11.53 6.58
N LEU A 186 -9.61 -10.66 5.92
CA LEU A 186 -9.12 -9.90 4.77
C LEU A 186 -8.00 -8.93 5.16
N MET A 187 -8.10 -8.29 6.33
CA MET A 187 -7.04 -7.43 6.85
C MET A 187 -5.74 -8.20 7.12
N LEU A 188 -5.86 -9.44 7.62
CA LEU A 188 -4.71 -10.32 7.81
C LEU A 188 -4.05 -10.66 6.46
N TRP A 189 -4.84 -10.98 5.43
CA TRP A 189 -4.34 -11.24 4.09
C TRP A 189 -3.63 -10.02 3.49
N THR A 190 -4.26 -8.84 3.56
CA THR A 190 -3.67 -7.59 3.07
C THR A 190 -2.33 -7.29 3.76
N ALA A 191 -2.29 -7.43 5.10
CA ALA A 191 -1.08 -7.20 5.86
C ALA A 191 0.04 -8.22 5.54
N ASN A 192 -0.30 -9.50 5.34
CA ASN A 192 0.67 -10.54 4.99
C ASN A 192 1.27 -10.36 3.60
N LEU A 193 0.51 -9.80 2.67
CA LEU A 193 0.97 -9.56 1.29
C LEU A 193 1.55 -8.16 1.09
N SER A 194 1.46 -7.27 2.08
CA SER A 194 2.07 -5.93 2.03
C SER A 194 3.57 -6.03 1.82
N GLY A 195 4.07 -5.38 0.77
CA GLY A 195 5.47 -5.46 0.35
C GLY A 195 5.88 -6.81 -0.24
N VAL A 196 4.95 -7.71 -0.52
CA VAL A 196 5.18 -8.99 -1.23
C VAL A 196 4.68 -8.90 -2.67
N VAL A 197 3.44 -8.52 -2.85
CA VAL A 197 2.84 -8.21 -4.15
C VAL A 197 2.20 -6.83 -4.11
N PRO A 198 2.22 -6.05 -5.19
CA PRO A 198 1.51 -4.78 -5.26
C PRO A 198 0.01 -4.95 -5.00
N GLN A 199 -0.53 -4.10 -4.13
CA GLN A 199 -1.94 -4.03 -3.81
C GLN A 199 -2.45 -2.63 -4.13
N ILE A 200 -3.42 -2.52 -5.04
CA ILE A 200 -4.00 -1.23 -5.43
C ILE A 200 -5.49 -1.24 -5.12
N ALA A 201 -5.95 -0.23 -4.40
CA ALA A 201 -7.36 0.00 -4.14
C ALA A 201 -7.91 1.09 -5.07
N VAL A 202 -9.07 0.85 -5.65
CA VAL A 202 -9.84 1.83 -6.43
C VAL A 202 -11.15 2.09 -5.72
N VAL A 203 -11.36 3.30 -5.25
CA VAL A 203 -12.63 3.75 -4.67
C VAL A 203 -13.50 4.28 -5.81
N ALA A 204 -14.38 3.42 -6.33
CA ALA A 204 -15.18 3.70 -7.51
C ALA A 204 -16.60 4.22 -7.19
N GLY A 205 -17.01 4.13 -5.93
CA GLY A 205 -18.30 4.59 -5.44
C GLY A 205 -18.21 4.88 -3.95
N VAL A 206 -19.09 4.29 -3.14
CA VAL A 206 -19.03 4.45 -1.69
C VAL A 206 -18.01 3.48 -1.10
N CYS A 207 -17.16 3.98 -0.21
CA CYS A 207 -16.25 3.15 0.58
C CYS A 207 -16.29 3.63 2.04
N SER A 208 -16.96 2.88 2.91
CA SER A 208 -17.20 3.37 4.27
C SER A 208 -16.88 2.35 5.36
N GLY A 209 -16.51 2.87 6.54
CA GLY A 209 -16.26 2.07 7.73
C GLY A 209 -15.15 1.04 7.53
N THR A 210 -15.46 -0.24 7.72
CA THR A 210 -14.50 -1.34 7.58
C THR A 210 -14.02 -1.54 6.14
N ALA A 211 -14.80 -1.16 5.12
CA ALA A 211 -14.35 -1.16 3.73
C ALA A 211 -13.27 -0.10 3.51
N ALA A 212 -13.44 1.10 4.06
CA ALA A 212 -12.44 2.16 4.00
C ALA A 212 -11.11 1.75 4.67
N LEU A 213 -11.19 1.09 5.84
CA LEU A 213 -10.01 0.55 6.52
C LEU A 213 -9.25 -0.46 5.65
N LEU A 214 -9.97 -1.34 4.94
CA LEU A 214 -9.36 -2.35 4.08
C LEU A 214 -8.75 -1.72 2.82
N ALA A 215 -9.43 -0.73 2.21
CA ALA A 215 -8.94 -0.02 1.04
C ALA A 215 -7.63 0.73 1.33
N GLU A 216 -7.56 1.43 2.49
CA GLU A 216 -6.37 2.19 2.91
C GLU A 216 -5.16 1.30 3.26
N ALA A 217 -5.40 0.02 3.54
CA ALA A 217 -4.31 -0.93 3.77
C ALA A 217 -3.54 -1.32 2.49
N ALA A 218 -4.00 -0.93 1.32
CA ALA A 218 -3.29 -1.12 0.05
C ALA A 218 -2.05 -0.21 -0.08
N ASP A 219 -1.18 -0.53 -1.04
CA ASP A 219 0.03 0.27 -1.31
C ASP A 219 -0.33 1.62 -1.96
N PHE A 220 -1.33 1.62 -2.85
CA PHE A 220 -1.85 2.81 -3.53
C PHE A 220 -3.38 2.81 -3.49
N VAL A 221 -3.96 3.98 -3.25
CA VAL A 221 -5.42 4.19 -3.27
C VAL A 221 -5.74 5.25 -4.32
N VAL A 222 -6.55 4.88 -5.32
CA VAL A 222 -7.04 5.77 -6.37
C VAL A 222 -8.54 5.96 -6.18
N MET A 223 -9.07 7.15 -6.40
CA MET A 223 -10.47 7.46 -6.13
C MET A 223 -11.12 8.19 -7.30
N ALA A 224 -12.35 7.83 -7.63
CA ALA A 224 -13.17 8.59 -8.56
C ALA A 224 -13.69 9.87 -7.87
N LYS A 225 -13.83 10.96 -8.61
CA LYS A 225 -14.21 12.28 -8.09
C LYS A 225 -15.56 12.28 -7.36
N ASP A 226 -16.53 11.55 -7.90
CA ASP A 226 -17.87 11.44 -7.33
C ASP A 226 -17.99 10.33 -6.26
N ALA A 227 -16.91 9.60 -5.99
CA ALA A 227 -16.87 8.59 -4.94
C ALA A 227 -16.80 9.22 -3.54
N SER A 228 -16.98 8.39 -2.52
CA SER A 228 -16.87 8.83 -1.13
C SER A 228 -16.10 7.82 -0.28
N LEU A 229 -15.16 8.31 0.54
CA LEU A 229 -14.31 7.52 1.42
C LEU A 229 -14.37 8.09 2.84
N TYR A 230 -14.89 7.33 3.81
CA TYR A 230 -15.02 7.81 5.18
C TYR A 230 -15.07 6.67 6.20
N ALA A 231 -14.50 6.91 7.39
CA ALA A 231 -14.42 5.89 8.45
C ALA A 231 -15.73 5.69 9.21
N ALA A 232 -16.58 6.72 9.33
CA ALA A 232 -17.81 6.67 10.11
C ALA A 232 -18.96 7.38 9.39
N PRO A 233 -20.22 6.89 9.51
CA PRO A 233 -21.37 7.48 8.81
C PRO A 233 -21.61 8.97 9.09
N ASN A 234 -21.28 9.45 10.30
CA ASN A 234 -21.38 10.86 10.68
C ASN A 234 -20.27 11.75 10.08
N ALA A 235 -19.24 11.16 9.51
CA ALA A 235 -18.16 11.87 8.81
C ALA A 235 -18.34 11.93 7.28
N LYS A 236 -19.49 11.50 6.76
CA LYS A 236 -19.76 11.43 5.33
C LYS A 236 -19.54 12.77 4.60
N SER A 237 -19.84 13.90 5.24
CA SER A 237 -19.64 15.23 4.66
C SER A 237 -18.17 15.54 4.34
N ASN A 238 -17.23 14.88 5.02
CA ASN A 238 -15.78 15.04 4.83
C ASN A 238 -15.16 13.90 4.01
N GLY A 239 -15.97 13.00 3.47
CA GLY A 239 -15.53 11.85 2.69
C GLY A 239 -15.38 12.12 1.20
N SER A 240 -15.26 13.38 0.76
CA SER A 240 -15.08 13.73 -0.65
C SER A 240 -13.69 13.36 -1.15
N ALA A 241 -13.57 13.17 -2.46
CA ALA A 241 -12.29 12.88 -3.11
C ALA A 241 -11.26 14.00 -2.90
N GLU A 242 -11.71 15.27 -2.91
CA GLU A 242 -10.87 16.43 -2.65
C GLU A 242 -10.26 16.39 -1.25
N ASN A 243 -11.08 16.08 -0.23
CA ASN A 243 -10.60 15.96 1.13
C ASN A 243 -9.68 14.75 1.33
N ALA A 244 -9.97 13.62 0.69
CA ALA A 244 -9.14 12.43 0.71
C ALA A 244 -7.77 12.66 0.03
N ALA A 245 -7.74 13.46 -1.04
CA ALA A 245 -6.49 13.90 -1.66
C ALA A 245 -5.71 14.87 -0.76
N ALA A 246 -6.39 15.85 -0.16
CA ALA A 246 -5.75 16.87 0.67
C ALA A 246 -5.13 16.33 1.96
N ASN A 247 -5.66 15.23 2.49
CA ASN A 247 -5.14 14.58 3.71
C ASN A 247 -4.23 13.37 3.44
N GLY A 248 -3.92 13.07 2.17
CA GLY A 248 -3.01 12.00 1.76
C GLY A 248 -3.59 10.59 1.82
N THR A 249 -4.88 10.42 2.06
CA THR A 249 -5.55 9.10 2.05
C THR A 249 -5.54 8.49 0.64
N VAL A 250 -5.68 9.31 -0.41
CA VAL A 250 -5.63 8.83 -1.80
C VAL A 250 -4.44 9.43 -2.55
N CYS A 251 -3.81 8.62 -3.39
CA CYS A 251 -2.68 9.04 -4.21
C CYS A 251 -3.07 9.67 -5.54
N ALA A 252 -4.32 9.48 -5.99
CA ALA A 252 -4.84 10.10 -7.20
C ALA A 252 -6.37 10.22 -7.15
N VAL A 253 -6.89 11.32 -7.70
CA VAL A 253 -8.33 11.52 -7.95
C VAL A 253 -8.54 11.61 -9.45
N CYS A 254 -9.54 10.90 -9.96
CA CYS A 254 -9.86 10.82 -11.38
C CYS A 254 -11.31 11.24 -11.64
N ASP A 255 -11.61 11.68 -12.86
CA ASP A 255 -12.92 12.25 -13.19
C ASP A 255 -14.10 11.30 -12.99
N ASP A 256 -13.89 10.00 -13.23
CA ASP A 256 -14.90 8.95 -13.08
C ASP A 256 -14.28 7.61 -12.65
N ASP A 257 -15.12 6.59 -12.46
CA ASP A 257 -14.68 5.26 -12.05
C ASP A 257 -13.84 4.55 -13.12
N LYS A 258 -14.10 4.81 -14.40
CA LYS A 258 -13.30 4.28 -15.51
C LYS A 258 -11.88 4.86 -15.47
N ALA A 259 -11.75 6.17 -15.41
CA ALA A 259 -10.46 6.85 -15.34
C ALA A 259 -9.68 6.42 -14.07
N ALA A 260 -10.38 6.17 -12.95
CA ALA A 260 -9.76 5.68 -11.72
C ALA A 260 -9.19 4.26 -11.88
N VAL A 261 -9.90 3.35 -12.55
CA VAL A 261 -9.40 2.00 -12.86
C VAL A 261 -8.24 2.05 -13.85
N GLU A 262 -8.33 2.88 -14.89
CA GLU A 262 -7.24 3.08 -15.86
C GLU A 262 -5.99 3.68 -15.20
N LYS A 263 -6.15 4.62 -14.26
CA LYS A 263 -5.03 5.16 -13.45
C LYS A 263 -4.41 4.10 -12.56
N ALA A 264 -5.22 3.28 -11.89
CA ALA A 264 -4.74 2.16 -11.11
C ALA A 264 -3.97 1.14 -11.97
N ARG A 265 -4.47 0.84 -13.18
CA ARG A 265 -3.76 0.01 -14.16
C ARG A 265 -2.42 0.64 -14.56
N ALA A 266 -2.37 1.93 -14.82
CA ALA A 266 -1.13 2.63 -15.17
C ALA A 266 -0.09 2.59 -14.04
N ILE A 267 -0.51 2.76 -12.78
CA ILE A 267 0.36 2.62 -11.60
C ILE A 267 0.85 1.17 -11.49
N LEU A 268 -0.05 0.19 -11.62
CA LEU A 268 0.27 -1.23 -11.54
C LEU A 268 1.36 -1.64 -12.53
N LEU A 269 1.24 -1.18 -13.77
CA LEU A 269 2.18 -1.49 -14.82
C LEU A 269 3.58 -0.91 -14.59
N LYS A 270 3.73 0.14 -13.77
CA LYS A 270 5.04 0.66 -13.37
C LYS A 270 5.69 -0.14 -12.22
N LEU A 271 5.00 -1.09 -11.63
CA LEU A 271 5.51 -1.88 -10.51
C LEU A 271 5.92 -3.29 -10.96
N PRO A 272 6.92 -3.92 -10.34
CA PRO A 272 7.21 -5.33 -10.59
C PRO A 272 6.04 -6.20 -10.12
N ALA A 273 5.89 -7.38 -10.68
CA ALA A 273 4.84 -8.33 -10.30
C ALA A 273 4.87 -8.67 -8.79
N ASN A 274 6.06 -8.71 -8.20
CA ASN A 274 6.27 -8.94 -6.77
C ASN A 274 7.66 -8.45 -6.34
N ASN A 275 7.93 -8.48 -5.05
CA ASN A 275 9.19 -8.00 -4.46
C ASN A 275 10.46 -8.78 -4.86
N LEU A 276 10.33 -9.90 -5.56
CA LEU A 276 11.44 -10.70 -6.08
C LEU A 276 11.63 -10.54 -7.58
N SER A 277 10.66 -9.95 -8.27
CA SER A 277 10.70 -9.68 -9.69
C SER A 277 11.52 -8.41 -9.99
N PRO A 278 12.20 -8.33 -11.14
CA PRO A 278 12.80 -7.08 -11.58
C PRO A 278 11.73 -6.04 -11.90
N VAL A 279 12.12 -4.76 -11.92
CA VAL A 279 11.25 -3.69 -12.42
C VAL A 279 10.89 -3.94 -13.88
N PRO A 280 9.69 -3.55 -14.34
CA PRO A 280 9.31 -3.64 -15.74
C PRO A 280 10.22 -2.80 -16.63
N VAL A 281 10.41 -3.27 -17.88
CA VAL A 281 11.20 -2.58 -18.91
C VAL A 281 10.30 -2.30 -20.10
N TYR A 282 10.27 -1.06 -20.56
CA TYR A 282 9.44 -0.57 -21.65
C TYR A 282 10.25 -0.06 -22.83
N GLU A 283 9.66 -0.02 -24.01
CA GLU A 283 10.14 0.84 -25.08
C GLU A 283 10.02 2.30 -24.63
N TYR A 284 10.98 3.14 -24.94
CA TYR A 284 11.03 4.52 -24.47
C TYR A 284 11.50 5.49 -25.57
N GLU A 285 11.12 6.73 -25.41
CA GLU A 285 11.63 7.86 -26.17
C GLU A 285 12.45 8.76 -25.26
N GLU A 286 13.63 9.17 -25.73
CA GLU A 286 14.47 10.10 -24.98
C GLU A 286 13.81 11.49 -24.88
N PRO A 287 13.92 12.15 -23.73
CA PRO A 287 13.38 13.50 -23.57
C PRO A 287 14.14 14.50 -24.45
N ALA A 288 13.40 15.37 -25.12
CA ALA A 288 13.97 16.44 -25.92
C ALA A 288 14.24 17.74 -25.13
N ALA A 289 13.79 17.82 -23.89
CA ALA A 289 13.85 19.03 -23.06
C ALA A 289 15.22 19.21 -22.39
N ALA A 290 15.63 20.45 -22.20
CA ALA A 290 16.78 20.79 -21.36
C ALA A 290 16.32 20.92 -19.89
N ALA A 291 17.17 20.47 -18.95
CA ALA A 291 16.87 20.57 -17.53
C ALA A 291 16.86 22.03 -17.07
N GLY A 292 15.76 22.44 -16.42
CA GLY A 292 15.65 23.68 -15.66
C GLY A 292 15.84 23.45 -14.16
N SER A 293 15.42 24.40 -13.35
CA SER A 293 15.53 24.34 -11.89
C SER A 293 14.24 23.88 -11.18
N ASP A 294 13.10 23.96 -11.88
CA ASP A 294 11.81 23.51 -11.35
C ASP A 294 11.58 22.02 -11.62
N ILE A 295 10.69 21.42 -10.83
CA ILE A 295 10.46 19.96 -10.90
C ILE A 295 9.87 19.52 -12.24
N GLU A 296 9.05 20.35 -12.87
CA GLU A 296 8.43 20.02 -14.15
C GLU A 296 9.48 19.94 -15.27
N SER A 297 10.40 20.92 -15.34
CA SER A 297 11.50 20.89 -16.30
C SER A 297 12.51 19.78 -16.00
N LEU A 298 12.80 19.50 -14.73
CA LEU A 298 13.68 18.40 -14.32
C LEU A 298 13.09 17.05 -14.74
N THR A 299 11.82 16.82 -14.47
CA THR A 299 11.17 15.54 -14.85
C THR A 299 11.12 15.34 -16.35
N LYS A 300 10.80 16.39 -17.11
CA LYS A 300 10.78 16.38 -18.58
C LYS A 300 12.17 16.23 -19.22
N ALA A 301 13.23 16.55 -18.52
CA ALA A 301 14.59 16.46 -19.04
C ALA A 301 15.31 15.16 -18.64
N VAL A 302 14.96 14.56 -17.51
CA VAL A 302 15.67 13.39 -16.97
C VAL A 302 14.96 12.09 -17.28
N PHE A 303 13.63 12.06 -17.23
CA PHE A 303 12.86 10.83 -17.43
C PHE A 303 12.37 10.69 -18.87
N ASP A 304 12.04 9.47 -19.25
CA ASP A 304 11.57 9.15 -20.59
C ASP A 304 10.27 9.92 -20.91
N ALA A 305 10.09 10.28 -22.17
CA ALA A 305 8.93 11.06 -22.60
C ALA A 305 7.63 10.37 -22.19
N ASP A 306 6.66 11.14 -21.72
CA ASP A 306 5.32 10.71 -21.30
C ASP A 306 5.26 9.57 -20.27
N SER A 307 6.39 9.28 -19.60
CA SER A 307 6.48 8.17 -18.65
C SER A 307 6.05 8.51 -17.23
N VAL A 308 5.96 9.80 -16.89
CA VAL A 308 5.79 10.29 -15.52
C VAL A 308 4.35 10.17 -15.05
N ILE A 309 4.15 9.50 -13.92
CA ILE A 309 2.86 9.40 -13.22
C ILE A 309 3.01 10.05 -11.86
N GLU A 310 2.58 11.31 -11.72
CA GLU A 310 2.58 11.99 -10.42
C GLU A 310 1.59 11.33 -9.45
N LEU A 311 1.99 11.24 -8.18
CA LEU A 311 1.25 10.63 -7.08
C LEU A 311 1.10 11.61 -5.92
N SER A 312 -0.05 11.56 -5.25
CA SER A 312 -0.36 12.40 -4.07
C SER A 312 -0.21 13.89 -4.35
N GLU A 313 -0.66 14.35 -5.52
CA GLU A 313 -0.53 15.74 -5.95
C GLU A 313 -1.14 16.74 -4.95
N GLY A 314 -2.28 16.41 -4.37
CA GLY A 314 -3.03 17.24 -3.42
C GLY A 314 -2.50 17.25 -1.99
N PHE A 315 -1.50 16.42 -1.66
CA PHE A 315 -0.97 16.25 -0.30
C PHE A 315 0.51 16.62 -0.24
N GLY A 316 0.95 17.32 0.81
CA GLY A 316 2.34 17.70 0.99
C GLY A 316 2.82 18.59 -0.17
N GLY A 317 2.44 19.87 -0.13
CA GLY A 317 2.53 20.78 -1.28
C GLY A 317 3.95 21.10 -1.75
N ALA A 318 4.96 21.05 -0.87
CA ALA A 318 6.36 21.26 -1.23
C ALA A 318 7.02 20.00 -1.79
N ALA A 319 6.54 18.83 -1.41
CA ALA A 319 7.07 17.54 -1.88
C ALA A 319 6.41 17.09 -3.19
N TYR A 320 7.20 16.44 -4.03
CA TYR A 320 6.78 15.78 -5.26
C TYR A 320 7.10 14.30 -5.21
N THR A 321 6.18 13.46 -5.66
CA THR A 321 6.39 12.02 -5.81
C THR A 321 5.77 11.53 -7.11
N ALA A 322 6.51 10.70 -7.85
CA ALA A 322 6.02 10.12 -9.10
C ALA A 322 6.67 8.76 -9.37
N LEU A 323 6.01 7.94 -10.18
CA LEU A 323 6.65 6.82 -10.89
C LEU A 323 6.97 7.29 -12.31
N ALA A 324 8.14 6.94 -12.81
CA ALA A 324 8.58 7.29 -14.15
C ALA A 324 9.43 6.15 -14.75
N THR A 325 9.91 6.32 -15.97
CA THR A 325 10.94 5.43 -16.52
C THR A 325 12.20 6.21 -16.90
N VAL A 326 13.34 5.53 -16.82
CA VAL A 326 14.64 5.98 -17.31
C VAL A 326 15.23 4.84 -18.13
N ASN A 327 15.48 5.10 -19.41
CA ASN A 327 15.88 4.07 -20.36
C ASN A 327 14.92 2.86 -20.34
N GLY A 328 13.63 3.11 -20.21
CA GLY A 328 12.58 2.12 -20.14
C GLY A 328 12.41 1.44 -18.77
N GLU A 329 13.36 1.52 -17.84
CA GLU A 329 13.27 0.91 -16.52
C GLU A 329 12.51 1.82 -15.53
N THR A 330 11.61 1.26 -14.76
CA THR A 330 10.83 2.02 -13.77
C THR A 330 11.69 2.52 -12.63
N VAL A 331 11.47 3.79 -12.27
CA VAL A 331 12.08 4.47 -11.13
C VAL A 331 11.04 5.26 -10.34
N GLY A 332 11.26 5.40 -9.04
CA GLY A 332 10.55 6.35 -8.19
C GLY A 332 11.23 7.71 -8.23
N VAL A 333 10.45 8.76 -8.38
CA VAL A 333 10.91 10.15 -8.37
C VAL A 333 10.43 10.83 -7.11
N ALA A 334 11.35 11.37 -6.33
CA ALA A 334 11.08 12.19 -5.16
C ALA A 334 11.71 13.57 -5.35
N ALA A 335 11.02 14.65 -4.98
CA ALA A 335 11.62 15.97 -5.01
C ALA A 335 11.03 16.90 -3.93
N THR A 336 11.73 17.99 -3.62
CA THR A 336 11.40 18.92 -2.56
C THR A 336 11.21 20.36 -3.04
N ASN A 337 11.02 20.54 -4.34
CA ASN A 337 10.89 21.84 -4.98
C ASN A 337 9.62 22.00 -5.83
N LYS A 338 8.55 21.29 -5.46
CA LYS A 338 7.24 21.46 -6.12
C LYS A 338 6.70 22.88 -5.88
N THR A 339 6.82 23.36 -4.65
CA THR A 339 6.73 24.77 -4.29
C THR A 339 8.06 25.22 -3.68
N LYS A 340 8.24 26.51 -3.42
CA LYS A 340 9.47 27.05 -2.78
C LYS A 340 9.36 27.06 -1.26
N ASP A 341 8.34 26.41 -0.70
CA ASP A 341 8.11 26.37 0.74
C ASP A 341 9.05 25.38 1.43
N LYS A 342 9.22 25.57 2.74
CA LYS A 342 9.90 24.60 3.59
C LYS A 342 9.03 23.35 3.78
N LEU A 343 9.69 22.20 3.97
CA LEU A 343 9.00 20.92 4.14
C LEU A 343 8.22 20.89 5.45
N THR A 344 6.96 20.50 5.36
CA THR A 344 6.04 20.26 6.47
C THR A 344 6.05 18.78 6.91
N GLU A 345 5.29 18.46 7.96
CA GLU A 345 5.04 17.08 8.38
C GLU A 345 4.36 16.25 7.30
N ASP A 346 3.46 16.84 6.50
CA ASP A 346 2.77 16.18 5.40
C ASP A 346 3.73 15.85 4.25
N ASP A 347 4.64 16.77 3.92
CA ASP A 347 5.71 16.53 2.95
C ASP A 347 6.61 15.39 3.38
N CYS A 348 6.98 15.36 4.66
CA CYS A 348 7.77 14.27 5.23
C CYS A 348 7.04 12.93 5.18
N ALA A 349 5.75 12.92 5.49
CA ALA A 349 4.92 11.71 5.45
C ALA A 349 4.77 11.17 4.03
N LYS A 350 4.49 12.05 3.06
CA LYS A 350 4.42 11.73 1.63
C LYS A 350 5.70 11.08 1.11
N LEU A 351 6.83 11.75 1.31
CA LEU A 351 8.14 11.25 0.87
C LEU A 351 8.52 9.94 1.56
N ALA A 352 8.32 9.84 2.88
CA ALA A 352 8.64 8.63 3.65
C ALA A 352 7.81 7.43 3.21
N ARG A 353 6.49 7.60 3.00
CA ARG A 353 5.61 6.54 2.49
C ARG A 353 6.05 6.09 1.10
N PHE A 354 6.30 7.05 0.20
CA PHE A 354 6.71 6.77 -1.17
C PHE A 354 8.04 5.99 -1.25
N VAL A 355 9.07 6.45 -0.53
CA VAL A 355 10.39 5.76 -0.50
C VAL A 355 10.25 4.34 0.05
N ARG A 356 9.44 4.13 1.09
CA ARG A 356 9.20 2.79 1.64
C ARG A 356 8.47 1.88 0.66
N THR A 357 7.52 2.41 -0.10
CA THR A 357 6.83 1.64 -1.14
C THR A 357 7.80 1.27 -2.27
N CYS A 358 8.62 2.20 -2.73
CA CYS A 358 9.68 1.91 -3.71
C CYS A 358 10.66 0.84 -3.19
N ASP A 359 11.11 0.94 -1.93
CA ASP A 359 12.01 -0.04 -1.32
C ASP A 359 11.37 -1.42 -1.20
N ALA A 360 10.08 -1.51 -0.85
CA ALA A 360 9.35 -2.77 -0.74
C ALA A 360 9.34 -3.56 -2.05
N PHE A 361 9.29 -2.86 -3.18
CA PHE A 361 9.28 -3.46 -4.52
C PHE A 361 10.60 -3.31 -5.28
N ALA A 362 11.68 -2.98 -4.60
CA ALA A 362 13.01 -2.80 -5.19
C ALA A 362 13.06 -1.79 -6.36
N VAL A 363 12.12 -0.83 -6.40
CA VAL A 363 12.11 0.27 -7.38
C VAL A 363 13.19 1.27 -7.00
N PRO A 364 14.17 1.59 -7.87
CA PRO A 364 15.18 2.61 -7.60
C PRO A 364 14.56 3.99 -7.37
N VAL A 365 15.18 4.82 -6.52
CA VAL A 365 14.69 6.17 -6.22
C VAL A 365 15.68 7.22 -6.66
N VAL A 366 15.20 8.16 -7.48
CA VAL A 366 15.91 9.40 -7.86
C VAL A 366 15.31 10.55 -7.04
N THR A 367 16.16 11.25 -6.27
CA THR A 367 15.73 12.35 -5.41
C THR A 367 16.34 13.68 -5.87
N PHE A 368 15.51 14.65 -6.19
CA PHE A 368 15.93 16.04 -6.45
C PHE A 368 15.73 16.88 -5.20
N VAL A 369 16.78 17.55 -4.75
CA VAL A 369 16.77 18.33 -3.51
C VAL A 369 17.00 19.81 -3.79
N ASP A 370 15.98 20.60 -3.50
CA ASP A 370 16.03 22.06 -3.45
C ASP A 370 15.05 22.55 -2.38
N THR A 371 15.54 22.70 -1.16
CA THR A 371 14.73 23.13 -0.02
C THR A 371 15.55 23.91 0.99
N GLU A 372 14.96 24.92 1.59
CA GLU A 372 15.54 25.65 2.73
C GLU A 372 15.49 24.86 4.04
N GLY A 373 14.97 23.65 4.01
CA GLY A 373 14.87 22.79 5.17
C GLY A 373 13.44 22.50 5.57
N PHE A 374 13.27 22.15 6.84
CA PHE A 374 11.95 21.88 7.41
C PHE A 374 11.32 23.14 7.96
N ALA A 375 9.99 23.23 7.87
CA ALA A 375 9.24 24.30 8.50
C ALA A 375 9.42 24.22 10.03
N GLY A 376 9.86 25.33 10.63
CA GLY A 376 10.13 25.46 12.06
C GLY A 376 9.39 26.66 12.62
N ASN A 377 8.15 26.46 13.03
CA ASN A 377 7.33 27.43 13.76
C ASN A 377 6.54 26.70 14.84
N ASP A 378 5.90 27.45 15.72
CA ASP A 378 5.16 26.88 16.87
C ASP A 378 4.04 25.90 16.41
N GLU A 379 3.43 26.13 15.27
CA GLU A 379 2.37 25.30 14.71
C GLU A 379 2.90 23.95 14.24
N THR A 380 3.98 23.96 13.44
CA THR A 380 4.61 22.71 12.93
C THR A 380 5.27 21.91 14.05
N GLU A 381 5.88 22.57 15.03
CA GLU A 381 6.40 21.87 16.22
C GLU A 381 5.28 21.21 17.04
N ALA A 382 4.15 21.91 17.21
CA ALA A 382 2.97 21.35 17.88
C ALA A 382 2.34 20.17 17.10
N ALA A 383 2.42 20.18 15.77
CA ALA A 383 1.98 19.10 14.89
C ALA A 383 2.94 17.89 14.87
N GLY A 384 4.14 18.03 15.44
CA GLY A 384 5.13 16.95 15.55
C GLY A 384 6.17 16.92 14.43
N ALA A 385 6.62 18.08 13.95
CA ALA A 385 7.62 18.22 12.91
C ALA A 385 8.86 17.33 13.12
N VAL A 386 9.43 17.33 14.33
CA VAL A 386 10.62 16.50 14.65
C VAL A 386 10.35 15.00 14.45
N LYS A 387 9.17 14.52 14.82
CA LYS A 387 8.76 13.12 14.59
C LYS A 387 8.70 12.82 13.08
N SER A 388 8.11 13.70 12.29
CA SER A 388 7.95 13.54 10.85
C SER A 388 9.28 13.62 10.09
N MET A 389 10.17 14.55 10.48
CA MET A 389 11.55 14.62 9.97
C MET A 389 12.34 13.33 10.26
N SER A 390 12.23 12.82 11.50
CA SER A 390 12.89 11.56 11.89
C SER A 390 12.34 10.37 11.11
N LYS A 391 11.02 10.32 10.85
CA LYS A 391 10.38 9.30 10.00
C LYS A 391 10.96 9.32 8.59
N LEU A 392 11.07 10.49 7.96
CA LEU A 392 11.64 10.65 6.63
C LEU A 392 13.10 10.19 6.56
N ALA A 393 13.93 10.68 7.48
CA ALA A 393 15.33 10.28 7.57
C ALA A 393 15.50 8.77 7.78
N HIS A 394 14.66 8.16 8.61
CA HIS A 394 14.65 6.72 8.86
C HIS A 394 14.26 5.94 7.60
N ALA A 395 13.23 6.38 6.87
CA ALA A 395 12.79 5.73 5.63
C ALA A 395 13.92 5.68 4.59
N TYR A 396 14.60 6.80 4.35
CA TYR A 396 15.75 6.85 3.44
C TYR A 396 16.94 6.01 3.93
N ALA A 397 17.27 6.08 5.21
CA ALA A 397 18.39 5.33 5.79
C ALA A 397 18.13 3.82 5.77
N GLU A 398 16.89 3.40 5.91
CA GLU A 398 16.50 1.99 5.89
C GLU A 398 16.40 1.42 4.48
N ALA A 399 15.99 2.21 3.49
CA ALA A 399 15.78 1.75 2.13
C ALA A 399 17.03 1.11 1.54
N THR A 400 16.86 -0.09 0.97
CA THR A 400 17.93 -0.90 0.35
C THR A 400 17.96 -0.80 -1.16
N THR A 401 16.88 -0.33 -1.78
CA THR A 401 16.86 -0.07 -3.22
C THR A 401 17.93 0.96 -3.62
N ALA A 402 18.28 1.02 -4.91
CA ALA A 402 19.24 2.00 -5.40
C ALA A 402 18.69 3.43 -5.19
N LYS A 403 19.54 4.34 -4.70
CA LYS A 403 19.19 5.73 -4.40
C LYS A 403 20.20 6.67 -5.00
N VAL A 404 19.75 7.47 -5.96
CA VAL A 404 20.53 8.55 -6.58
C VAL A 404 19.94 9.87 -6.12
N SER A 405 20.74 10.71 -5.48
CA SER A 405 20.30 12.04 -5.04
C SER A 405 21.02 13.12 -5.81
N VAL A 406 20.29 14.17 -6.18
CA VAL A 406 20.82 15.33 -6.88
C VAL A 406 20.40 16.60 -6.14
N VAL A 407 21.35 17.35 -5.61
CA VAL A 407 21.08 18.67 -5.06
C VAL A 407 21.01 19.68 -6.21
N THR A 408 19.81 20.11 -6.53
CA THR A 408 19.54 21.04 -7.66
C THR A 408 19.57 22.50 -7.24
N GLY A 409 19.42 22.76 -5.93
CA GLY A 409 19.43 24.09 -5.36
C GLY A 409 19.94 24.09 -3.93
N LYS A 410 19.07 24.36 -2.97
CA LYS A 410 19.41 24.48 -1.55
C LYS A 410 19.25 23.13 -0.82
N ALA A 411 20.18 22.81 0.07
CA ALA A 411 20.08 21.65 0.95
C ALA A 411 20.73 21.96 2.31
N TYR A 412 19.92 22.36 3.30
CA TYR A 412 20.41 22.81 4.60
C TYR A 412 20.12 21.81 5.72
N GLY A 413 21.11 21.62 6.59
CA GLY A 413 21.00 20.93 7.86
C GLY A 413 20.36 19.52 7.76
N ALA A 414 19.31 19.33 8.55
CA ALA A 414 18.62 18.05 8.64
C ALA A 414 17.99 17.58 7.31
N ALA A 415 17.57 18.50 6.44
CA ALA A 415 17.03 18.16 5.13
C ALA A 415 18.10 17.55 4.21
N TYR A 416 19.32 18.10 4.19
CA TYR A 416 20.45 17.48 3.50
C TYR A 416 20.70 16.06 4.02
N ILE A 417 20.69 15.85 5.34
CA ILE A 417 20.92 14.54 5.95
C ILE A 417 19.83 13.54 5.50
N ALA A 418 18.55 13.97 5.56
CA ALA A 418 17.42 13.09 5.28
C ALA A 418 17.28 12.71 3.79
N LEU A 419 17.57 13.63 2.87
CA LEU A 419 17.21 13.51 1.45
C LEU A 419 18.40 13.32 0.51
N ALA A 420 19.50 14.04 0.74
CA ALA A 420 20.65 14.04 -0.15
C ALA A 420 21.92 13.51 0.47
N GLY A 421 21.94 13.35 1.78
CA GLY A 421 23.15 13.05 2.51
C GLY A 421 23.77 11.71 2.11
N LYS A 422 24.99 11.75 1.61
CA LYS A 422 25.81 10.57 1.37
C LYS A 422 25.96 9.71 2.64
N GLY A 423 26.05 10.35 3.80
CA GLY A 423 26.06 9.69 5.12
C GLY A 423 24.72 9.01 5.49
N ALA A 424 23.60 9.46 4.93
CA ALA A 424 22.28 8.86 5.11
C ALA A 424 21.92 7.85 4.01
N LYS A 425 22.95 7.29 3.35
CA LYS A 425 22.86 6.19 2.38
C LYS A 425 22.28 6.52 1.01
N ALA A 426 22.45 7.72 0.47
CA ALA A 426 22.47 7.84 -0.97
C ALA A 426 23.62 6.97 -1.50
N ASP A 427 23.39 6.19 -2.54
CA ASP A 427 24.44 5.38 -3.17
C ASP A 427 25.34 6.26 -4.01
N VAL A 428 24.72 7.22 -4.73
CA VAL A 428 25.38 8.26 -5.51
C VAL A 428 24.71 9.58 -5.21
N ALA A 429 25.49 10.59 -4.90
CA ALA A 429 25.04 11.95 -4.63
C ALA A 429 25.70 12.95 -5.57
N TYR A 430 24.92 13.64 -6.36
CA TYR A 430 25.38 14.71 -7.24
C TYR A 430 24.90 16.09 -6.76
N ALA A 431 25.53 17.14 -7.26
CA ALA A 431 25.06 18.51 -7.12
C ALA A 431 25.13 19.24 -8.47
N LEU A 432 24.20 20.15 -8.74
CA LEU A 432 24.37 21.12 -9.80
C LEU A 432 25.42 22.17 -9.37
N PRO A 433 26.12 22.85 -10.31
CA PRO A 433 27.13 23.85 -9.98
C PRO A 433 26.62 25.00 -9.11
N THR A 434 25.31 25.28 -9.17
CA THR A 434 24.64 26.35 -8.42
C THR A 434 24.13 25.91 -7.05
N ALA A 435 24.31 24.64 -6.68
CA ALA A 435 23.79 24.11 -5.41
C ALA A 435 24.51 24.72 -4.21
N VAL A 436 23.74 24.94 -3.13
CA VAL A 436 24.21 25.48 -1.85
C VAL A 436 23.94 24.45 -0.75
N ILE A 437 25.00 23.91 -0.16
CA ILE A 437 24.94 22.82 0.84
C ILE A 437 25.65 23.29 2.11
N SER A 438 24.93 23.37 3.23
CA SER A 438 25.49 23.84 4.51
C SER A 438 24.69 23.33 5.71
N ALA A 439 25.29 23.47 6.91
CA ALA A 439 24.63 23.09 8.16
C ALA A 439 23.45 24.02 8.51
N LEU A 440 23.54 25.29 8.14
CA LEU A 440 22.49 26.31 8.32
C LEU A 440 22.30 27.04 7.00
N ASP A 441 21.18 27.72 6.84
CA ASP A 441 21.03 28.65 5.72
C ASP A 441 22.12 29.75 5.78
N PRO A 442 22.58 30.32 4.65
CA PRO A 442 23.70 31.23 4.61
C PRO A 442 23.51 32.47 5.48
N VAL A 443 22.29 33.01 5.58
CA VAL A 443 22.01 34.22 6.39
C VAL A 443 22.19 33.91 7.87
N THR A 444 21.61 32.83 8.36
CA THR A 444 21.78 32.37 9.74
C THR A 444 23.23 32.00 10.03
N ALA A 445 23.91 31.30 9.10
CA ALA A 445 25.31 30.92 9.29
C ALA A 445 26.23 32.12 9.54
N VAL A 446 26.10 33.18 8.75
CA VAL A 446 26.95 34.40 8.90
C VAL A 446 26.60 35.21 10.15
N GLU A 447 25.37 35.14 10.65
CA GLU A 447 25.01 35.75 11.94
C GLU A 447 25.82 35.16 13.10
N PHE A 448 26.07 33.86 13.06
CA PHE A 448 26.92 33.20 14.06
C PHE A 448 28.41 33.38 13.80
N MET A 449 28.85 33.23 12.56
CA MET A 449 30.27 33.19 12.22
C MET A 449 30.91 34.57 12.09
N GLU A 450 30.16 35.55 11.67
CA GLU A 450 30.65 36.89 11.32
C GLU A 450 30.02 37.99 12.21
N HIS A 451 29.64 37.62 13.43
CA HIS A 451 28.97 38.51 14.38
C HIS A 451 29.68 39.84 14.58
N ASP A 452 31.02 39.81 14.73
CA ASP A 452 31.83 41.01 14.95
C ASP A 452 31.83 41.94 13.75
N LYS A 453 31.85 41.38 12.51
CA LYS A 453 31.76 42.20 11.29
C LYS A 453 30.38 42.84 11.15
N LEU A 454 29.33 42.10 11.51
CA LEU A 454 27.96 42.59 11.48
C LEU A 454 27.70 43.68 12.52
N ALA A 455 28.27 43.52 13.74
CA ALA A 455 28.11 44.51 14.81
C ALA A 455 28.72 45.89 14.45
N GLY A 456 29.71 45.93 13.55
CA GLY A 456 30.35 47.17 13.08
C GLY A 456 29.73 47.77 11.81
N ALA A 457 28.72 47.15 11.20
CA ALA A 457 28.17 47.55 9.94
C ALA A 457 27.21 48.76 10.08
N SER A 458 27.37 49.74 9.20
CA SER A 458 26.46 50.91 9.12
C SER A 458 25.09 50.57 8.54
N ASP A 459 25.03 49.56 7.63
CA ASP A 459 23.81 48.96 7.10
C ASP A 459 23.89 47.43 7.35
N LEU A 460 23.25 47.01 8.43
CA LEU A 460 23.26 45.61 8.87
C LEU A 460 22.62 44.67 7.86
N ALA A 461 21.53 45.08 7.20
CA ALA A 461 20.81 44.22 6.26
C ALA A 461 21.65 43.94 5.01
N SER A 462 22.22 45.01 4.40
CA SER A 462 23.09 44.86 3.23
C SER A 462 24.39 44.13 3.54
N ALA A 463 24.99 44.36 4.70
CA ALA A 463 26.21 43.69 5.12
C ALA A 463 25.95 42.19 5.35
N ARG A 464 24.84 41.81 6.01
CA ARG A 464 24.40 40.45 6.21
C ARG A 464 24.20 39.72 4.88
N GLN A 465 23.48 40.31 3.95
CA GLN A 465 23.21 39.70 2.65
C GLN A 465 24.51 39.50 1.85
N ALA A 466 25.40 40.48 1.84
CA ALA A 466 26.69 40.36 1.15
C ALA A 466 27.55 39.22 1.71
N LEU A 467 27.62 39.09 3.04
CA LEU A 467 28.34 38.01 3.69
C LEU A 467 27.68 36.64 3.44
N ALA A 468 26.35 36.57 3.43
CA ALA A 468 25.61 35.35 3.11
C ALA A 468 25.83 34.90 1.65
N ASP A 469 25.85 35.84 0.71
CA ASP A 469 26.14 35.56 -0.70
C ASP A 469 27.58 35.09 -0.91
N GLU A 470 28.54 35.65 -0.17
CA GLU A 470 29.94 35.17 -0.18
C GLU A 470 30.06 33.79 0.43
N PHE A 471 29.43 33.53 1.56
CA PHE A 471 29.39 32.23 2.20
C PHE A 471 28.79 31.17 1.27
N ALA A 472 27.68 31.45 0.61
CA ALA A 472 27.04 30.55 -0.35
C ALA A 472 27.96 30.21 -1.54
N LYS A 473 28.72 31.18 -2.05
CA LYS A 473 29.65 31.01 -3.19
C LYS A 473 30.97 30.31 -2.79
N THR A 474 31.31 30.30 -1.53
CA THR A 474 32.59 29.75 -1.04
C THR A 474 32.38 28.53 -0.18
N GLN A 475 32.05 28.71 1.09
CA GLN A 475 32.00 27.64 2.09
C GLN A 475 30.83 26.68 1.88
N ALA A 476 29.68 27.16 1.40
CA ALA A 476 28.48 26.38 1.13
C ALA A 476 28.33 25.96 -0.35
N SER A 477 29.31 26.26 -1.20
CA SER A 477 29.24 25.95 -2.63
C SER A 477 29.27 24.45 -2.92
N ALA A 478 28.72 24.04 -4.08
CA ALA A 478 28.81 22.68 -4.58
C ALA A 478 30.27 22.19 -4.67
N ALA A 479 31.20 23.07 -5.07
CA ALA A 479 32.62 22.76 -5.13
C ALA A 479 33.19 22.40 -3.75
N ASN A 480 32.88 23.20 -2.72
CA ASN A 480 33.31 22.90 -1.35
C ASN A 480 32.63 21.63 -0.81
N ALA A 481 31.38 21.41 -1.14
CA ALA A 481 30.66 20.17 -0.78
C ALA A 481 31.34 18.93 -1.39
N ALA A 482 31.77 18.98 -2.64
CA ALA A 482 32.50 17.91 -3.31
C ALA A 482 33.88 17.66 -2.67
N VAL A 483 34.64 18.71 -2.40
CA VAL A 483 35.96 18.61 -1.71
C VAL A 483 35.83 17.96 -0.32
N ASN A 484 34.75 18.27 0.40
CA ASN A 484 34.48 17.70 1.73
C ASN A 484 33.74 16.35 1.68
N GLY A 485 33.51 15.78 0.50
CA GLY A 485 32.89 14.46 0.34
C GLY A 485 31.39 14.41 0.67
N LEU A 486 30.71 15.56 0.65
CA LEU A 486 29.25 15.64 0.84
C LEU A 486 28.51 15.20 -0.41
N VAL A 487 29.10 15.35 -1.60
CA VAL A 487 28.60 14.82 -2.87
C VAL A 487 29.70 14.06 -3.60
N ASP A 488 29.34 13.14 -4.49
CA ASP A 488 30.30 12.34 -5.28
C ASP A 488 30.80 13.11 -6.51
N GLY A 489 29.99 14.04 -7.03
CA GLY A 489 30.34 14.85 -8.19
C GLY A 489 29.44 16.05 -8.39
N ILE A 490 29.93 16.95 -9.26
CA ILE A 490 29.17 18.11 -9.73
C ILE A 490 28.84 17.83 -11.20
N VAL A 491 27.57 17.97 -11.56
CA VAL A 491 27.04 17.64 -12.88
C VAL A 491 26.32 18.82 -13.45
N ASP A 492 26.64 19.21 -14.68
CA ASP A 492 25.89 20.25 -15.40
C ASP A 492 24.46 19.77 -15.74
N ALA A 493 23.52 20.70 -15.77
CA ALA A 493 22.13 20.40 -16.09
C ALA A 493 21.96 19.63 -17.43
N SER A 494 22.79 19.92 -18.41
CA SER A 494 22.80 19.23 -19.72
C SER A 494 23.25 17.77 -19.66
N GLN A 495 23.98 17.38 -18.60
CA GLN A 495 24.52 16.03 -18.41
C GLN A 495 23.74 15.27 -17.32
N LEU A 496 22.71 15.88 -16.74
CA LEU A 496 22.01 15.33 -15.59
C LEU A 496 21.37 13.98 -15.88
N ARG A 497 20.69 13.83 -17.05
CA ARG A 497 20.10 12.55 -17.46
C ARG A 497 21.17 11.47 -17.57
N SER A 498 22.25 11.70 -18.29
CA SER A 498 23.29 10.69 -18.46
C SER A 498 23.92 10.28 -17.12
N ALA A 499 24.16 11.24 -16.22
CA ALA A 499 24.69 10.94 -14.89
C ALA A 499 23.73 10.08 -14.04
N VAL A 500 22.43 10.35 -14.10
CA VAL A 500 21.40 9.53 -13.42
C VAL A 500 21.32 8.14 -14.03
N VAL A 501 21.30 8.03 -15.36
CA VAL A 501 21.30 6.74 -16.09
C VAL A 501 22.50 5.89 -15.71
N ASP A 502 23.72 6.47 -15.77
CA ASP A 502 24.95 5.76 -15.45
C ASP A 502 24.98 5.29 -13.99
N ALA A 503 24.54 6.14 -13.06
CA ALA A 503 24.46 5.80 -11.65
C ALA A 503 23.49 4.64 -11.39
N LEU A 504 22.30 4.67 -12.01
CA LEU A 504 21.30 3.60 -11.87
C LEU A 504 21.80 2.29 -12.48
N ALA A 505 22.41 2.35 -13.65
CA ALA A 505 23.00 1.18 -14.32
C ALA A 505 24.09 0.53 -13.45
N MET A 506 24.97 1.33 -12.86
CA MET A 506 26.00 0.82 -11.92
C MET A 506 25.40 0.19 -10.66
N MET A 507 24.24 0.66 -10.23
CA MET A 507 23.55 0.16 -9.03
C MET A 507 22.59 -1.01 -9.32
N SER A 508 22.38 -1.42 -10.56
CA SER A 508 21.45 -2.51 -10.94
C SER A 508 21.77 -3.83 -10.22
N GLY A 509 23.05 -4.10 -9.97
CA GLY A 509 23.53 -5.26 -9.23
C GLY A 509 23.55 -5.10 -7.70
N LYS A 510 23.07 -3.99 -7.14
CA LYS A 510 23.15 -3.68 -5.71
C LYS A 510 22.53 -4.78 -4.85
N ARG A 511 23.27 -5.23 -3.84
CA ARG A 511 22.81 -6.19 -2.83
C ARG A 511 23.23 -5.69 -1.46
N ILE A 512 22.29 -5.53 -0.55
CA ILE A 512 22.55 -5.14 0.84
C ILE A 512 22.06 -6.23 1.77
N SER A 513 22.95 -6.73 2.62
CA SER A 513 22.58 -7.57 3.75
C SER A 513 22.25 -6.67 4.94
N ARG A 514 21.03 -6.78 5.45
CA ARG A 514 20.59 -6.08 6.66
C ARG A 514 20.87 -6.93 7.90
N LEU A 515 21.04 -6.26 9.05
CA LEU A 515 20.99 -6.96 10.32
C LEU A 515 19.63 -7.64 10.50
N PRO A 516 19.59 -8.89 10.98
CA PRO A 516 18.33 -9.61 11.20
C PRO A 516 17.43 -8.85 12.17
N LYS A 517 16.21 -8.54 11.72
CA LYS A 517 15.17 -7.91 12.53
C LYS A 517 13.79 -8.35 12.03
N LYS A 518 12.79 -8.36 12.92
CA LYS A 518 11.40 -8.68 12.50
C LYS A 518 10.82 -7.60 11.59
N HIS A 519 11.02 -6.35 11.94
CA HIS A 519 10.64 -5.16 11.18
C HIS A 519 11.43 -3.97 11.75
N SER A 520 11.43 -2.83 11.06
CA SER A 520 11.95 -1.61 11.65
C SER A 520 10.95 -1.00 12.63
N ASN A 521 11.47 -0.33 13.65
CA ASN A 521 10.65 0.43 14.60
C ASN A 521 10.67 1.91 14.21
N ILE A 522 10.10 2.20 13.05
CA ILE A 522 9.96 3.57 12.53
C ILE A 522 8.83 4.30 13.26
N GLN A 523 8.96 5.62 13.39
CA GLN A 523 7.91 6.47 13.94
C GLN A 523 6.66 6.42 13.04
N LEU A 524 5.50 6.12 13.60
CA LEU A 524 4.22 6.02 12.89
C LEU A 524 3.39 7.30 13.04
#